data_12961da41730407d83df834ba62cbf5e
#
_entry.id   12961da41730407d83df834ba62cbf5e
#
_cell.length_a   1.000
_cell.length_b   1.000
_cell.length_c   1.000
_cell.angle_alpha   90.00
_cell.angle_beta   90.00
_cell.angle_gamma   90.00
#
_symmetry.space_group_name_H-M   'P 1'
#
loop_
_entity.id
_entity.type
_entity.pdbx_description
1 polymer ?
#
loop_
_entity_poly.entity_id
_entity_poly.type
_entity_poly.pdbx_seq_one_letter_code
_entity_poly.pdbx_strand_id
1 'polypeptide(L)'
;MIEQEYIMLIMNCKKYIKKALFQKKTWLQNIPLHLKYYHVIGEPDLDTEFKFDNEHRVLWVKTADDYNSLPNKVITAYNAVFETFNFKYLFKTD
;
A
#
# COMPACT_ATOMS: atom_id res chain seq x y z
N MET A 1 15.22 -5.88 -8.91
CA MET A 1 13.80 -5.50 -8.74
C MET A 1 12.91 -6.73 -8.77
N ILE A 2 11.83 -6.68 -8.02
CA ILE A 2 10.84 -7.76 -7.96
C ILE A 2 9.91 -7.63 -9.16
N GLU A 3 9.72 -8.70 -9.92
CA GLU A 3 8.81 -8.70 -11.06
C GLU A 3 7.38 -8.93 -10.59
N GLN A 4 6.48 -8.02 -11.00
CA GLN A 4 5.07 -8.12 -10.66
C GLN A 4 4.23 -7.46 -11.75
N GLU A 5 3.24 -8.16 -12.31
CA GLU A 5 2.49 -7.62 -13.43
C GLU A 5 1.57 -6.48 -13.02
N TYR A 6 0.77 -6.67 -11.97
CA TYR A 6 -0.19 -5.68 -11.49
C TYR A 6 0.04 -5.39 -10.00
N ILE A 7 0.07 -4.11 -9.65
CA ILE A 7 0.15 -3.68 -8.26
C ILE A 7 -1.02 -2.76 -7.97
N MET A 8 -1.73 -3.02 -6.89
CA MET A 8 -2.84 -2.20 -6.43
C MET A 8 -2.52 -1.60 -5.07
N LEU A 9 -2.63 -0.29 -4.97
CA LEU A 9 -2.45 0.43 -3.71
C LEU A 9 -3.82 0.86 -3.20
N ILE A 10 -4.16 0.41 -2.01
CA ILE A 10 -5.43 0.74 -1.36
C ILE A 10 -5.13 1.78 -0.30
N MET A 11 -5.59 3.01 -0.51
CA MET A 11 -5.37 4.09 0.45
C MET A 11 -6.18 3.82 1.71
N ASN A 12 -5.51 3.83 2.85
CA ASN A 12 -6.14 3.52 4.12
C ASN A 12 -5.50 4.37 5.23
N CYS A 13 -5.85 4.12 6.47
CA CYS A 13 -5.21 4.74 7.62
C CYS A 13 -5.32 3.83 8.83
N LYS A 14 -4.49 4.09 9.87
CA LYS A 14 -4.48 3.29 11.09
C LYS A 14 -5.87 3.19 11.73
N LYS A 15 -6.62 4.27 11.67
CA LYS A 15 -7.97 4.34 12.24
C LYS A 15 -8.91 3.29 11.65
N TYR A 16 -8.68 2.88 10.40
CA TYR A 16 -9.53 1.94 9.68
C TYR A 16 -8.86 0.61 9.40
N ILE A 17 -7.90 0.22 10.24
CA ILE A 17 -7.19 -1.06 10.04
C ILE A 17 -8.14 -2.26 10.06
N LYS A 18 -9.22 -2.18 10.84
CA LYS A 18 -10.24 -3.23 10.87
C LYS A 18 -10.94 -3.38 9.52
N LYS A 19 -11.14 -2.27 8.82
CA LYS A 19 -11.70 -2.29 7.47
C LYS A 19 -10.75 -3.00 6.50
N ALA A 20 -9.44 -2.77 6.64
CA ALA A 20 -8.44 -3.46 5.83
C ALA A 20 -8.48 -4.97 6.07
N LEU A 21 -8.57 -5.40 7.31
CA LEU A 21 -8.68 -6.83 7.66
C LEU A 21 -9.97 -7.44 7.11
N PHE A 22 -11.07 -6.70 7.18
CA PHE A 22 -12.35 -7.15 6.62
C PHE A 22 -12.27 -7.31 5.10
N GLN A 23 -11.65 -6.37 4.41
CA GLN A 23 -11.44 -6.45 2.96
C GLN A 23 -10.62 -7.68 2.59
N LYS A 24 -9.60 -8.00 3.38
CA LYS A 24 -8.77 -9.20 3.17
C LYS A 24 -9.60 -10.47 3.29
N LYS A 25 -10.54 -10.53 4.24
CA LYS A 25 -11.39 -11.70 4.45
C LYS A 25 -12.48 -11.85 3.40
N THR A 26 -12.87 -10.77 2.75
CA THR A 26 -13.96 -10.77 1.78
C THR A 26 -13.44 -10.82 0.35
N TRP A 27 -13.40 -9.68 -0.33
CA TRP A 27 -13.10 -9.67 -1.76
C TRP A 27 -11.62 -9.82 -2.10
N LEU A 28 -10.71 -9.54 -1.16
CA LEU A 28 -9.28 -9.68 -1.42
C LEU A 28 -8.77 -11.12 -1.33
N GLN A 29 -9.58 -12.08 -0.84
CA GLN A 29 -9.19 -13.49 -0.75
C GLN A 29 -8.93 -14.13 -2.10
N ASN A 30 -9.65 -13.72 -3.13
CA ASN A 30 -9.62 -14.33 -4.45
C ASN A 30 -8.90 -13.48 -5.49
N ILE A 31 -7.91 -12.71 -5.05
CA ILE A 31 -7.09 -11.89 -5.93
C ILE A 31 -6.27 -12.79 -6.86
N PRO A 32 -6.22 -12.49 -8.17
CA PRO A 32 -5.36 -13.25 -9.09
C PRO A 32 -3.90 -13.21 -8.71
N LEU A 33 -3.16 -14.26 -9.03
CA LEU A 33 -1.73 -14.38 -8.72
C LEU A 33 -0.88 -13.27 -9.33
N HIS A 34 -1.33 -12.69 -10.43
CA HIS A 34 -0.62 -11.61 -11.12
C HIS A 34 -0.78 -10.25 -10.43
N LEU A 35 -1.70 -10.15 -9.49
CA LEU A 35 -2.00 -8.90 -8.79
C LEU A 35 -1.47 -8.97 -7.37
N LYS A 36 -0.64 -8.00 -7.02
CA LYS A 36 -0.16 -7.81 -5.65
C LYS A 36 -0.79 -6.53 -5.12
N TYR A 37 -1.27 -6.55 -3.89
CA TYR A 37 -1.90 -5.38 -3.30
C TYR A 37 -1.27 -5.02 -1.96
N TYR A 38 -1.35 -3.75 -1.61
CA TYR A 38 -0.94 -3.24 -0.31
C TYR A 38 -1.90 -2.17 0.15
N HIS A 39 -2.22 -2.19 1.44
CA HIS A 39 -2.87 -1.07 2.10
C HIS A 39 -1.81 -0.04 2.43
N VAL A 40 -1.98 1.19 1.97
CA VAL A 40 -1.01 2.27 2.22
C VAL A 40 -1.43 3.01 3.49
N ILE A 41 -0.55 3.01 4.48
CA ILE A 41 -0.81 3.62 5.79
C ILE A 41 0.34 4.55 6.14
N GLY A 42 0.02 5.77 6.57
CA GLY A 42 1.01 6.74 7.00
C GLY A 42 1.54 6.43 8.40
N GLU A 43 2.85 6.57 8.59
CA GLU A 43 3.53 6.43 9.88
C GLU A 43 4.65 7.45 9.95
N PRO A 44 4.44 8.60 10.61
CA PRO A 44 5.46 9.65 10.65
C PRO A 44 6.72 9.26 11.41
N ASP A 45 6.64 8.27 12.31
CA ASP A 45 7.77 7.80 13.10
C ASP A 45 8.57 6.67 12.46
N LEU A 46 8.28 6.35 11.20
CA LEU A 46 8.97 5.29 10.48
C LEU A 46 10.46 5.63 10.32
N ASP A 47 11.35 4.64 10.51
CA ASP A 47 12.79 4.83 10.40
C ASP A 47 13.27 5.08 8.97
N THR A 48 12.52 4.58 8.00
CA THR A 48 12.82 4.72 6.57
C THR A 48 11.69 5.49 5.89
N GLU A 49 11.87 5.86 4.62
CA GLU A 49 10.81 6.53 3.89
C GLU A 49 9.58 5.64 3.68
N PHE A 50 9.82 4.35 3.52
CA PHE A 50 8.73 3.38 3.35
C PHE A 50 9.18 2.01 3.85
N LYS A 51 8.21 1.14 4.10
CA LYS A 51 8.46 -0.25 4.50
C LYS A 51 7.32 -1.13 4.00
N PHE A 52 7.65 -2.18 3.27
CA PHE A 52 6.67 -3.19 2.85
C PHE A 52 6.54 -4.27 3.92
N ASP A 53 5.32 -4.45 4.41
CA ASP A 53 4.96 -5.56 5.30
C ASP A 53 4.17 -6.57 4.47
N ASN A 54 4.86 -7.57 3.97
CA ASN A 54 4.25 -8.57 3.08
C ASN A 54 3.32 -9.53 3.82
N GLU A 55 3.54 -9.71 5.11
CA GLU A 55 2.67 -10.58 5.92
C GLU A 55 1.27 -9.99 6.06
N HIS A 56 1.19 -8.69 6.34
CA HIS A 56 -0.07 -7.99 6.56
C HIS A 56 -0.57 -7.24 5.34
N ARG A 57 0.17 -7.26 4.24
CA ARG A 57 -0.15 -6.54 3.01
C ARG A 57 -0.28 -5.04 3.24
N VAL A 58 0.65 -4.47 4.00
CA VAL A 58 0.69 -3.04 4.29
C VAL A 58 1.97 -2.43 3.72
N LEU A 59 1.82 -1.28 3.08
CA LEU A 59 2.93 -0.42 2.73
C LEU A 59 2.90 0.78 3.67
N TRP A 60 3.84 0.80 4.61
CA TRP A 60 4.03 1.90 5.53
C TRP A 60 4.81 3.01 4.82
N VAL A 61 4.33 4.23 4.91
CA VAL A 61 5.02 5.39 4.33
C VAL A 61 5.25 6.45 5.40
N LYS A 62 6.41 7.08 5.36
CA LYS A 62 6.80 8.07 6.37
C LYS A 62 6.11 9.40 6.12
N THR A 63 4.88 9.50 6.53
CA THR A 63 4.07 10.69 6.43
C THR A 63 2.96 10.65 7.47
N ALA A 64 2.37 11.81 7.78
CA ALA A 64 1.19 11.84 8.63
C ALA A 64 0.05 11.04 8.00
N ASP A 65 -0.82 10.47 8.84
CA ASP A 65 -1.88 9.57 8.40
C ASP A 65 -3.24 10.26 8.36
N ASP A 66 -3.24 11.56 8.10
CA ASP A 66 -4.46 12.37 8.02
C ASP A 66 -4.85 12.66 6.57
N TYR A 67 -6.03 13.24 6.39
CA TYR A 67 -6.56 13.59 5.08
C TYR A 67 -5.68 14.60 4.35
N ASN A 68 -5.13 15.59 5.08
CA ASN A 68 -4.31 16.64 4.47
C ASN A 68 -2.98 16.11 3.95
N SER A 69 -2.53 14.96 4.44
CA SER A 69 -1.28 14.32 4.02
C SER A 69 -1.49 13.30 2.89
N LEU A 70 -2.69 13.17 2.37
CA LEU A 70 -2.99 12.19 1.31
C LEU A 70 -2.10 12.38 0.07
N PRO A 71 -1.86 13.59 -0.45
CA PRO A 71 -0.96 13.76 -1.59
C PRO A 71 0.44 13.22 -1.34
N ASN A 72 1.02 13.51 -0.16
CA ASN A 72 2.34 13.00 0.20
C ASN A 72 2.34 11.49 0.36
N LYS A 73 1.28 10.94 0.93
CA LYS A 73 1.11 9.49 1.09
C LYS A 73 1.12 8.79 -0.28
N VAL A 74 0.38 9.31 -1.23
CA VAL A 74 0.31 8.75 -2.59
C VAL A 74 1.66 8.82 -3.28
N ILE A 75 2.33 9.97 -3.23
CA ILE A 75 3.63 10.16 -3.87
C ILE A 75 4.67 9.20 -3.28
N THR A 76 4.74 9.12 -1.95
CA THR A 76 5.69 8.24 -1.28
C THR A 76 5.42 6.78 -1.60
N ALA A 77 4.15 6.38 -1.64
CA ALA A 77 3.77 5.02 -2.00
C ALA A 77 4.16 4.67 -3.43
N TYR A 78 3.94 5.58 -4.38
CA TYR A 78 4.34 5.37 -5.77
C TYR A 78 5.86 5.24 -5.89
N ASN A 79 6.61 6.11 -5.20
CA ASN A 79 8.08 6.02 -5.20
C ASN A 79 8.56 4.68 -4.64
N ALA A 80 7.93 4.19 -3.58
CA ALA A 80 8.26 2.90 -2.99
C ALA A 80 8.07 1.76 -3.99
N VAL A 81 6.96 1.80 -4.74
CA VAL A 81 6.67 0.78 -5.76
C VAL A 81 7.68 0.88 -6.91
N PHE A 82 7.96 2.09 -7.39
CA PHE A 82 8.92 2.29 -8.49
C PHE A 82 10.33 1.81 -8.12
N GLU A 83 10.73 1.97 -6.87
CA GLU A 83 12.06 1.54 -6.42
C GLU A 83 12.16 0.03 -6.20
N THR A 84 11.05 -0.64 -5.90
CA THR A 84 11.03 -2.03 -5.45
C THR A 84 10.60 -3.02 -6.52
N PHE A 85 9.65 -2.63 -7.37
CA PHE A 85 9.03 -3.53 -8.33
C PHE A 85 9.27 -3.09 -9.77
N ASN A 86 9.40 -4.09 -10.65
CA ASN A 86 9.26 -3.91 -12.08
C ASN A 86 7.85 -4.40 -12.43
N PHE A 87 6.97 -3.49 -12.82
CA PHE A 87 5.56 -3.78 -13.00
C PHE A 87 5.03 -3.25 -14.33
N LYS A 88 3.88 -3.80 -14.77
CA LYS A 88 3.19 -3.34 -15.97
C LYS A 88 2.18 -2.25 -15.65
N TYR A 89 1.38 -2.46 -14.62
CA TYR A 89 0.28 -1.56 -14.27
C TYR A 89 0.25 -1.31 -12.77
N LEU A 90 0.01 -0.06 -12.40
CA LEU A 90 -0.15 0.37 -11.03
C LEU A 90 -1.53 1.02 -10.88
N PHE A 91 -2.31 0.51 -9.93
CA PHE A 91 -3.64 1.02 -9.64
C PHE A 91 -3.68 1.61 -8.24
N LYS A 92 -4.50 2.64 -8.07
CA LYS A 92 -4.77 3.23 -6.78
C LYS A 92 -6.28 3.22 -6.53
N THR A 93 -6.70 2.83 -5.33
CA THR A 93 -8.10 2.89 -4.91
C THR A 93 -8.19 3.42 -3.49
N ASP A 94 -9.32 4.00 -3.17
CA ASP A 94 -9.55 4.57 -1.84
C ASP A 94 -10.27 3.60 -0.90
#